data_3ba8381c3edeb3c5248a01655c5a9d86
#
_entry.id   3ba8381c3edeb3c5248a01655c5a9d86
#
_cell.length_a   1.000
_cell.length_b   1.000
_cell.length_c   1.000
_cell.angle_alpha   90.00
_cell.angle_beta   90.00
_cell.angle_gamma   90.00
#
_symmetry.space_group_name_H-M   'P 1'
#
loop_
_entity.id
_entity.type
_entity.pdbx_description
1 polymer ?
#
loop_
_entity_poly.entity_id
_entity_poly.type
_entity_poly.pdbx_seq_one_letter_code
_entity_poly.pdbx_strand_id
1 'polypeptide(L)'
;MISMFSNAQEYALKSVNAHLFDGGVLTNAGEICDVNGERLAFTENGDRKYHSASDVRSAFLHILGDNKGFIAGGIQDTFKKELSSYNIIYGVNKESKNTLNLTLDAEICAYAYNRLNEYKGCIAVCNYKTGEIICMASAPSYDLYNKPSDINTNSAYEGIYINRLFGGLYTPGSVFKLVTAYSAIENIEDIYQRSFY
;
A
#
# COMPACT_ATOMS: atom_id res chain seq x y z
N MET A 1 -33.98 7.95 -8.61
CA MET A 1 -33.36 8.06 -9.94
C MET A 1 -32.07 8.90 -9.92
N ILE A 2 -32.08 10.11 -9.38
CA ILE A 2 -30.85 10.98 -9.30
C ILE A 2 -29.68 10.27 -8.53
N SER A 3 -29.96 9.59 -7.41
CA SER A 3 -28.95 8.87 -6.62
C SER A 3 -28.29 7.70 -7.39
N MET A 4 -28.99 7.08 -8.34
CA MET A 4 -28.38 6.02 -9.18
C MET A 4 -27.38 6.59 -10.18
N PHE A 5 -27.62 7.77 -10.70
CA PHE A 5 -26.69 8.41 -11.64
C PHE A 5 -25.43 8.94 -10.92
N SER A 6 -25.60 9.53 -9.73
CA SER A 6 -24.46 10.04 -8.96
C SER A 6 -23.51 8.94 -8.46
N ASN A 7 -24.04 7.71 -8.26
CA ASN A 7 -23.27 6.57 -7.74
C ASN A 7 -23.05 5.48 -8.81
N ALA A 8 -23.30 5.78 -10.09
CA ALA A 8 -23.26 4.78 -11.17
C ALA A 8 -21.88 4.10 -11.29
N GLN A 9 -20.78 4.86 -11.16
CA GLN A 9 -19.43 4.31 -11.17
C GLN A 9 -19.19 3.37 -9.99
N GLU A 10 -19.66 3.71 -8.80
CA GLU A 10 -19.51 2.87 -7.62
C GLU A 10 -20.25 1.54 -7.77
N TYR A 11 -21.45 1.57 -8.36
CA TYR A 11 -22.21 0.35 -8.65
C TYR A 11 -21.54 -0.50 -9.73
N ALA A 12 -20.94 0.14 -10.75
CA ALA A 12 -20.21 -0.56 -11.81
C ALA A 12 -18.94 -1.25 -11.28
N LEU A 13 -18.26 -0.65 -10.30
CA LEU A 13 -17.03 -1.16 -9.71
C LEU A 13 -17.23 -2.10 -8.49
N LYS A 14 -18.44 -2.59 -8.27
CA LYS A 14 -18.67 -3.62 -7.25
C LYS A 14 -18.14 -4.97 -7.73
N SER A 15 -17.60 -5.74 -6.79
CA SER A 15 -17.02 -7.08 -7.04
C SER A 15 -17.99 -8.09 -7.67
N VAL A 16 -19.31 -7.84 -7.57
CA VAL A 16 -20.33 -8.62 -8.27
C VAL A 16 -20.17 -8.58 -9.79
N ASN A 17 -19.55 -7.52 -10.34
CA ASN A 17 -19.21 -7.41 -11.76
C ASN A 17 -17.90 -8.14 -12.08
N ALA A 18 -17.89 -9.44 -11.85
CA ALA A 18 -16.70 -10.30 -11.92
C ALA A 18 -15.90 -10.16 -13.23
N HIS A 19 -16.57 -9.78 -14.35
CA HIS A 19 -15.90 -9.58 -15.65
C HIS A 19 -14.95 -8.37 -15.70
N LEU A 20 -15.02 -7.47 -14.73
CA LEU A 20 -14.11 -6.32 -14.61
C LEU A 20 -12.91 -6.61 -13.72
N PHE A 21 -12.90 -7.75 -13.04
CA PHE A 21 -11.89 -8.06 -12.06
C PHE A 21 -11.23 -9.41 -12.35
N ASP A 22 -9.92 -9.47 -12.19
CA ASP A 22 -9.16 -10.72 -12.10
C ASP A 22 -8.59 -10.82 -10.70
N GLY A 23 -9.01 -11.88 -9.97
CA GLY A 23 -8.56 -12.11 -8.59
C GLY A 23 -8.84 -10.96 -7.61
N GLY A 24 -9.81 -10.08 -7.91
CA GLY A 24 -10.13 -8.92 -7.06
C GLY A 24 -9.47 -7.61 -7.49
N VAL A 25 -8.60 -7.63 -8.49
CA VAL A 25 -7.98 -6.44 -9.07
C VAL A 25 -8.69 -6.06 -10.37
N LEU A 26 -8.95 -4.76 -10.55
CA LEU A 26 -9.58 -4.24 -11.77
C LEU A 26 -8.66 -4.47 -12.99
N THR A 27 -9.11 -5.27 -13.96
CA THR A 27 -8.30 -5.69 -15.12
C THR A 27 -7.89 -4.54 -16.03
N ASN A 28 -8.70 -3.47 -16.07
CA ASN A 28 -8.51 -2.31 -16.95
C ASN A 28 -8.07 -1.06 -16.17
N ALA A 29 -7.45 -1.25 -15.01
CA ALA A 29 -6.99 -0.15 -14.17
C ALA A 29 -5.89 0.68 -14.86
N GLY A 30 -5.90 1.98 -14.60
CA GLY A 30 -4.85 2.89 -15.01
C GLY A 30 -3.49 2.60 -14.38
N GLU A 31 -2.52 3.41 -14.67
CA GLU A 31 -1.16 3.25 -14.20
C GLU A 31 -1.00 3.75 -12.75
N ILE A 32 -0.12 3.10 -12.01
CA ILE A 32 0.38 3.55 -10.71
C ILE A 32 1.87 3.77 -10.87
N CYS A 33 2.32 5.00 -10.64
CA CYS A 33 3.71 5.38 -10.76
C CYS A 33 4.28 5.83 -9.41
N ASP A 34 5.58 5.69 -9.26
CA ASP A 34 6.34 6.26 -8.15
C ASP A 34 6.53 7.78 -8.32
N VAL A 35 7.25 8.40 -7.40
CA VAL A 35 7.55 9.84 -7.43
C VAL A 35 8.37 10.27 -8.65
N ASN A 36 9.14 9.37 -9.25
CA ASN A 36 9.98 9.59 -10.41
C ASN A 36 9.27 9.28 -11.75
N GLY A 37 8.00 8.83 -11.69
CA GLY A 37 7.22 8.42 -12.85
C GLY A 37 7.50 6.99 -13.30
N GLU A 38 8.19 6.18 -12.49
CA GLU A 38 8.43 4.77 -12.78
C GLU A 38 7.17 3.94 -12.54
N ARG A 39 6.80 3.11 -13.52
CA ARG A 39 5.56 2.34 -13.48
C ARG A 39 5.64 1.16 -12.52
N LEU A 40 4.89 1.22 -11.43
CA LEU A 40 4.78 0.17 -10.43
C LEU A 40 3.73 -0.89 -10.80
N ALA A 41 2.60 -0.42 -11.34
CA ALA A 41 1.54 -1.28 -11.86
C ALA A 41 0.84 -0.59 -13.03
N PHE A 42 0.55 -1.33 -14.10
CA PHE A 42 -0.06 -0.81 -15.33
C PHE A 42 -0.82 -1.92 -16.08
N THR A 43 -1.69 -1.55 -16.99
CA THR A 43 -2.43 -2.50 -17.83
C THR A 43 -1.88 -2.47 -19.25
N GLU A 44 -1.58 -3.63 -19.80
CA GLU A 44 -1.08 -3.80 -21.15
C GLU A 44 -1.77 -4.99 -21.81
N ASN A 45 -2.40 -4.76 -22.96
CA ASN A 45 -3.17 -5.76 -23.69
C ASN A 45 -4.27 -6.44 -22.87
N GLY A 46 -4.85 -5.72 -21.91
CA GLY A 46 -5.90 -6.22 -21.03
C GLY A 46 -5.38 -6.98 -19.79
N ASP A 47 -4.06 -7.17 -19.66
CA ASP A 47 -3.43 -7.82 -18.53
C ASP A 47 -2.84 -6.81 -17.57
N ARG A 48 -3.06 -6.99 -16.27
CA ARG A 48 -2.40 -6.21 -15.23
C ARG A 48 -0.94 -6.64 -15.10
N LYS A 49 -0.03 -5.70 -15.28
CA LYS A 49 1.43 -5.88 -15.19
C LYS A 49 1.98 -5.08 -14.02
N TYR A 50 3.11 -5.53 -13.53
CA TYR A 50 3.85 -4.92 -12.43
C TYR A 50 5.29 -4.63 -12.85
N HIS A 51 5.97 -3.84 -12.04
CA HIS A 51 7.37 -3.44 -12.26
C HIS A 51 8.27 -4.63 -12.66
N SER A 52 9.29 -4.37 -13.49
CA SER A 52 10.17 -5.42 -14.01
C SER A 52 11.06 -6.08 -12.94
N ALA A 53 11.55 -5.31 -11.97
CA ALA A 53 12.43 -5.80 -10.90
C ALA A 53 11.63 -6.51 -9.80
N SER A 54 12.08 -7.68 -9.37
CA SER A 54 11.39 -8.52 -8.38
C SER A 54 11.43 -7.96 -6.97
N ASP A 55 12.50 -7.28 -6.59
CA ASP A 55 12.64 -6.61 -5.31
C ASP A 55 11.69 -5.42 -5.16
N VAL A 56 11.49 -4.63 -6.22
CA VAL A 56 10.47 -3.58 -6.26
C VAL A 56 9.08 -4.21 -6.10
N ARG A 57 8.76 -5.27 -6.85
CA ARG A 57 7.45 -5.95 -6.72
C ARG A 57 7.21 -6.49 -5.31
N SER A 58 8.25 -7.04 -4.68
CA SER A 58 8.17 -7.52 -3.30
C SER A 58 8.02 -6.38 -2.29
N ALA A 59 8.74 -5.28 -2.48
CA ALA A 59 8.62 -4.09 -1.62
C ALA A 59 7.22 -3.46 -1.69
N PHE A 60 6.63 -3.45 -2.87
CA PHE A 60 5.33 -2.82 -3.12
C PHE A 60 4.12 -3.74 -2.95
N LEU A 61 4.30 -5.02 -2.60
CA LEU A 61 3.21 -5.96 -2.41
C LEU A 61 2.11 -5.43 -1.47
N HIS A 62 2.48 -4.96 -0.29
CA HIS A 62 1.54 -4.47 0.72
C HIS A 62 0.97 -3.08 0.41
N ILE A 63 1.60 -2.36 -0.50
CA ILE A 63 1.19 -1.03 -0.95
C ILE A 63 0.17 -1.16 -2.07
N LEU A 64 0.51 -1.92 -3.10
CA LEU A 64 -0.36 -2.13 -4.26
C LEU A 64 -1.54 -3.04 -3.93
N GLY A 65 -1.33 -4.00 -3.05
CA GLY A 65 -2.20 -5.15 -2.84
C GLY A 65 -1.82 -6.31 -3.77
N ASP A 66 -2.24 -7.51 -3.40
CA ASP A 66 -2.06 -8.69 -4.22
C ASP A 66 -3.18 -8.83 -5.27
N ASN A 67 -2.91 -9.62 -6.32
CA ASN A 67 -3.87 -9.88 -7.40
C ASN A 67 -4.95 -10.93 -7.04
N LYS A 68 -5.10 -11.30 -5.77
CA LYS A 68 -6.08 -12.30 -5.30
C LYS A 68 -6.91 -11.83 -4.10
N GLY A 69 -6.72 -10.59 -3.66
CA GLY A 69 -7.50 -9.98 -2.59
C GLY A 69 -7.18 -10.49 -1.16
N PHE A 70 -6.02 -11.13 -0.96
CA PHE A 70 -5.57 -11.53 0.38
C PHE A 70 -5.05 -10.34 1.19
N ILE A 71 -4.53 -9.31 0.50
CA ILE A 71 -4.05 -8.08 1.12
C ILE A 71 -5.13 -7.01 0.98
N ALA A 72 -5.86 -6.78 2.07
CA ALA A 72 -6.90 -5.76 2.09
C ALA A 72 -6.31 -4.35 2.15
N GLY A 73 -6.99 -3.38 1.50
CA GLY A 73 -6.64 -1.97 1.58
C GLY A 73 -5.43 -1.55 0.74
N GLY A 74 -5.02 -2.37 -0.22
CA GLY A 74 -4.02 -1.95 -1.20
C GLY A 74 -4.53 -0.78 -2.07
N ILE A 75 -3.60 -0.03 -2.63
CA ILE A 75 -3.89 1.16 -3.46
C ILE A 75 -4.79 0.81 -4.64
N GLN A 76 -4.60 -0.36 -5.25
CA GLN A 76 -5.42 -0.81 -6.38
C GLN A 76 -6.91 -0.96 -6.03
N ASP A 77 -7.23 -1.40 -4.82
CA ASP A 77 -8.63 -1.49 -4.36
C ASP A 77 -9.13 -0.14 -3.83
N THR A 78 -8.33 0.55 -3.04
CA THR A 78 -8.69 1.82 -2.42
C THR A 78 -8.98 2.90 -3.46
N PHE A 79 -8.16 3.00 -4.52
CA PHE A 79 -8.26 4.00 -5.59
C PHE A 79 -8.82 3.42 -6.90
N LYS A 80 -9.62 2.35 -6.81
CA LYS A 80 -10.20 1.73 -8.01
C LYS A 80 -11.09 2.68 -8.83
N LYS A 81 -11.71 3.68 -8.20
CA LYS A 81 -12.51 4.69 -8.90
C LYS A 81 -11.62 5.60 -9.75
N GLU A 82 -10.53 6.08 -9.17
CA GLU A 82 -9.55 6.96 -9.82
C GLU A 82 -8.79 6.21 -10.91
N LEU A 83 -8.49 4.94 -10.67
CA LEU A 83 -7.80 4.08 -11.64
C LEU A 83 -8.73 3.60 -12.77
N SER A 84 -10.06 3.62 -12.59
CA SER A 84 -11.00 3.24 -13.63
C SER A 84 -11.34 4.41 -14.53
N SER A 85 -11.51 4.15 -15.84
CA SER A 85 -12.10 5.09 -16.77
C SER A 85 -13.57 4.73 -16.97
N TYR A 86 -14.46 5.41 -16.27
CA TYR A 86 -15.89 5.16 -16.31
C TYR A 86 -16.60 6.20 -17.17
N ASN A 87 -17.46 5.75 -18.06
CA ASN A 87 -18.37 6.58 -18.82
C ASN A 87 -19.81 6.12 -18.59
N ILE A 88 -20.72 7.05 -18.31
CA ILE A 88 -22.13 6.72 -17.96
C ILE A 88 -22.89 6.01 -19.09
N ILE A 89 -22.45 6.18 -20.35
CA ILE A 89 -23.08 5.58 -21.53
C ILE A 89 -22.47 4.22 -21.86
N TYR A 90 -21.12 4.13 -21.79
CA TYR A 90 -20.36 2.95 -22.22
C TYR A 90 -19.87 2.08 -21.06
N GLY A 91 -20.08 2.50 -19.80
CA GLY A 91 -19.62 1.79 -18.63
C GLY A 91 -18.11 1.98 -18.36
N VAL A 92 -17.45 0.95 -17.86
CA VAL A 92 -15.99 0.95 -17.63
C VAL A 92 -15.28 0.69 -18.95
N ASN A 93 -14.40 1.59 -19.35
CA ASN A 93 -13.63 1.45 -20.58
C ASN A 93 -12.65 0.27 -20.49
N LYS A 94 -12.35 -0.34 -21.65
CA LYS A 94 -11.43 -1.48 -21.73
C LYS A 94 -9.99 -1.15 -21.35
N GLU A 95 -9.60 0.12 -21.45
CA GLU A 95 -8.28 0.60 -21.03
C GLU A 95 -8.46 1.98 -20.38
N SER A 96 -8.00 2.11 -19.16
CA SER A 96 -7.93 3.40 -18.46
C SER A 96 -6.56 4.04 -18.75
N LYS A 97 -6.58 5.32 -19.10
CA LYS A 97 -5.38 6.15 -19.25
C LYS A 97 -5.09 6.97 -17.99
N ASN A 98 -5.82 6.72 -16.91
CA ASN A 98 -5.63 7.44 -15.68
C ASN A 98 -4.29 7.01 -15.04
N THR A 99 -3.57 7.96 -14.45
CA THR A 99 -2.32 7.71 -13.74
C THR A 99 -2.46 8.18 -12.30
N LEU A 100 -2.10 7.32 -11.37
CA LEU A 100 -1.97 7.62 -9.95
C LEU A 100 -0.49 7.73 -9.61
N ASN A 101 -0.04 8.92 -9.25
CA ASN A 101 1.34 9.16 -8.83
C ASN A 101 1.45 9.07 -7.31
N LEU A 102 2.38 8.27 -6.83
CA LEU A 102 2.70 8.12 -5.41
C LEU A 102 3.83 9.05 -5.02
N THR A 103 3.93 9.35 -3.73
CA THR A 103 5.08 10.05 -3.15
C THR A 103 6.24 9.11 -2.83
N LEU A 104 6.01 7.79 -2.96
CA LEU A 104 6.98 6.74 -2.69
C LEU A 104 8.02 6.66 -3.80
N ASP A 105 9.27 6.42 -3.43
CA ASP A 105 10.39 6.16 -4.34
C ASP A 105 10.63 4.65 -4.43
N ALA A 106 10.62 4.12 -5.65
CA ALA A 106 10.71 2.69 -5.90
C ALA A 106 12.06 2.10 -5.48
N GLU A 107 13.16 2.80 -5.76
CA GLU A 107 14.51 2.35 -5.41
C GLU A 107 14.71 2.37 -3.90
N ILE A 108 14.27 3.44 -3.22
CA ILE A 108 14.37 3.54 -1.76
C ILE A 108 13.52 2.48 -1.07
N CYS A 109 12.30 2.22 -1.56
CA CYS A 109 11.45 1.16 -1.03
C CYS A 109 12.06 -0.24 -1.21
N ALA A 110 12.61 -0.54 -2.40
CA ALA A 110 13.29 -1.81 -2.66
C ALA A 110 14.55 -1.97 -1.79
N TYR A 111 15.34 -0.90 -1.65
CA TYR A 111 16.48 -0.90 -0.74
C TYR A 111 16.09 -1.17 0.70
N ALA A 112 15.07 -0.48 1.21
CA ALA A 112 14.56 -0.67 2.57
C ALA A 112 14.03 -2.10 2.78
N TYR A 113 13.29 -2.64 1.82
CA TYR A 113 12.82 -4.03 1.84
C TYR A 113 13.98 -5.02 1.91
N ASN A 114 15.00 -4.85 1.07
CA ASN A 114 16.19 -5.71 1.06
C ASN A 114 16.97 -5.62 2.38
N ARG A 115 16.89 -4.50 3.12
CA ARG A 115 17.49 -4.37 4.46
C ARG A 115 16.68 -5.04 5.56
N LEU A 116 15.39 -5.18 5.40
CA LEU A 116 14.56 -5.99 6.32
C LEU A 116 14.92 -7.46 6.22
N ASN A 117 15.24 -7.97 5.01
CA ASN A 117 15.66 -9.31 4.72
C ASN A 117 14.95 -10.40 5.56
N GLU A 118 15.61 -10.97 6.55
CA GLU A 118 15.09 -12.03 7.43
C GLU A 118 14.25 -11.52 8.60
N TYR A 119 14.19 -10.20 8.81
CA TYR A 119 13.41 -9.62 9.90
C TYR A 119 11.93 -9.50 9.53
N LYS A 120 11.07 -9.80 10.50
CA LYS A 120 9.63 -9.49 10.43
C LYS A 120 9.40 -8.08 10.98
N GLY A 121 9.17 -7.12 10.11
CA GLY A 121 9.06 -5.73 10.53
C GLY A 121 8.66 -4.79 9.41
N CYS A 122 8.79 -3.50 9.64
CA CYS A 122 8.57 -2.47 8.63
C CYS A 122 9.56 -1.32 8.75
N ILE A 123 9.81 -0.67 7.64
CA ILE A 123 10.57 0.58 7.55
C ILE A 123 9.67 1.61 6.87
N ALA A 124 9.56 2.80 7.45
CA ALA A 124 8.90 3.93 6.84
C ALA A 124 9.74 5.19 7.00
N VAL A 125 9.77 6.00 5.94
CA VAL A 125 10.42 7.31 5.93
C VAL A 125 9.39 8.33 5.47
N CYS A 126 9.19 9.37 6.25
CA CYS A 126 8.30 10.46 5.90
C CYS A 126 9.00 11.82 6.01
N ASN A 127 8.58 12.74 5.18
CA ASN A 127 8.97 14.13 5.30
C ASN A 127 8.16 14.77 6.43
N TYR A 128 8.79 15.08 7.54
CA TYR A 128 8.11 15.61 8.73
C TYR A 128 7.49 17.01 8.53
N LYS A 129 7.88 17.74 7.47
CA LYS A 129 7.33 19.05 7.15
C LYS A 129 6.08 18.97 6.28
N THR A 130 6.08 18.04 5.31
CA THR A 130 4.99 17.92 4.32
C THR A 130 4.02 16.78 4.66
N GLY A 131 4.47 15.79 5.46
CA GLY A 131 3.72 14.56 5.74
C GLY A 131 3.81 13.51 4.62
N GLU A 132 4.51 13.78 3.53
CA GLU A 132 4.69 12.85 2.43
C GLU A 132 5.47 11.60 2.87
N ILE A 133 4.97 10.43 2.51
CA ILE A 133 5.66 9.16 2.73
C ILE A 133 6.58 8.92 1.55
N ILE A 134 7.88 8.90 1.80
CA ILE A 134 8.94 8.71 0.79
C ILE A 134 9.22 7.22 0.61
N CYS A 135 9.17 6.47 1.70
CA CYS A 135 9.45 5.03 1.71
C CYS A 135 8.50 4.31 2.65
N MET A 136 8.04 3.14 2.21
CA MET A 136 7.30 2.19 3.02
C MET A 136 7.64 0.77 2.58
N ALA A 137 8.21 -0.02 3.48
CA ALA A 137 8.50 -1.43 3.25
C ALA A 137 8.00 -2.26 4.42
N SER A 138 7.40 -3.41 4.15
CA SER A 138 6.90 -4.37 5.14
C SER A 138 7.38 -5.77 4.81
N ALA A 139 7.87 -6.51 5.80
CA ALA A 139 8.36 -7.88 5.66
C ALA A 139 7.74 -8.78 6.75
N PRO A 140 7.48 -10.09 6.45
CA PRO A 140 7.78 -10.75 5.18
C PRO A 140 6.87 -10.29 4.03
N SER A 141 7.35 -10.47 2.82
CA SER A 141 6.65 -10.18 1.57
C SER A 141 7.00 -11.22 0.51
N TYR A 142 6.37 -11.15 -0.67
CA TYR A 142 6.70 -12.00 -1.81
C TYR A 142 6.57 -11.23 -3.13
N ASP A 143 7.20 -11.74 -4.17
CA ASP A 143 7.06 -11.23 -5.52
C ASP A 143 5.67 -11.55 -6.08
N LEU A 144 4.95 -10.53 -6.55
CA LEU A 144 3.61 -10.65 -7.15
C LEU A 144 3.52 -11.69 -8.27
N TYR A 145 4.63 -11.92 -9.00
CA TYR A 145 4.69 -12.95 -10.05
C TYR A 145 5.12 -14.33 -9.54
N ASN A 146 5.68 -14.40 -8.33
CA ASN A 146 6.23 -15.66 -7.80
C ASN A 146 5.80 -15.87 -6.34
N LYS A 147 4.49 -16.13 -6.14
CA LYS A 147 3.96 -16.44 -4.81
C LYS A 147 4.48 -17.79 -4.33
N PRO A 148 5.11 -17.89 -3.15
CA PRO A 148 5.57 -19.16 -2.59
C PRO A 148 4.42 -20.17 -2.39
N SER A 149 4.66 -21.43 -2.75
CA SER A 149 3.65 -22.51 -2.62
C SER A 149 3.41 -22.91 -1.16
N ASP A 150 4.41 -22.75 -0.30
CA ASP A 150 4.41 -23.09 1.14
C ASP A 150 4.01 -21.92 2.05
N ILE A 151 3.47 -20.84 1.49
CA ILE A 151 3.16 -19.58 2.18
C ILE A 151 2.28 -19.75 3.44
N ASN A 152 1.41 -20.77 3.45
CA ASN A 152 0.49 -21.02 4.57
C ASN A 152 1.04 -21.99 5.62
N THR A 153 2.15 -22.65 5.34
CA THR A 153 2.71 -23.70 6.21
C THR A 153 4.09 -23.33 6.76
N ASN A 154 4.79 -22.42 6.11
CA ASN A 154 6.13 -22.00 6.49
C ASN A 154 6.05 -20.79 7.43
N SER A 155 6.58 -20.94 8.64
CA SER A 155 6.59 -19.89 9.67
C SER A 155 7.37 -18.61 9.27
N ALA A 156 8.26 -18.71 8.28
CA ALA A 156 8.95 -17.54 7.73
C ALA A 156 7.95 -16.52 7.14
N TYR A 157 6.81 -16.99 6.63
CA TYR A 157 5.75 -16.16 6.03
C TYR A 157 4.64 -15.76 7.00
N GLU A 158 4.79 -15.97 8.30
CA GLU A 158 3.79 -15.58 9.29
C GLU A 158 3.49 -14.07 9.22
N GLY A 159 2.19 -13.74 9.02
CA GLY A 159 1.73 -12.36 8.87
C GLY A 159 2.10 -11.70 7.53
N ILE A 160 2.39 -12.49 6.50
CA ILE A 160 2.79 -12.00 5.16
C ILE A 160 1.73 -11.15 4.46
N TYR A 161 0.45 -11.30 4.82
CA TYR A 161 -0.64 -10.50 4.26
C TYR A 161 -0.90 -9.20 5.03
N ILE A 162 -0.14 -8.95 6.11
CA ILE A 162 -0.32 -7.78 6.94
C ILE A 162 0.68 -6.70 6.51
N ASN A 163 0.16 -5.54 6.12
CA ASN A 163 1.00 -4.34 6.08
C ASN A 163 1.35 -3.96 7.52
N ARG A 164 2.58 -4.24 7.93
CA ARG A 164 3.01 -4.07 9.33
C ARG A 164 3.10 -2.61 9.77
N LEU A 165 3.15 -1.69 8.84
CA LEU A 165 3.14 -0.27 9.18
C LEU A 165 1.75 0.17 9.69
N PHE A 166 0.68 -0.36 9.09
CA PHE A 166 -0.69 0.02 9.45
C PHE A 166 -1.38 -0.99 10.37
N GLY A 167 -1.09 -2.28 10.20
CA GLY A 167 -1.74 -3.36 10.94
C GLY A 167 -0.86 -4.01 12.02
N GLY A 168 0.42 -3.66 12.11
CA GLY A 168 1.33 -4.21 13.11
C GLY A 168 1.15 -3.56 14.48
N LEU A 169 1.06 -4.39 15.53
CA LEU A 169 1.07 -3.92 16.91
C LEU A 169 2.44 -4.23 17.53
N TYR A 170 3.12 -3.19 17.99
CA TYR A 170 4.46 -3.29 18.57
C TYR A 170 4.48 -2.69 19.96
N THR A 171 5.22 -3.32 20.88
CA THR A 171 5.51 -2.73 22.18
C THR A 171 6.52 -1.61 21.98
N PRO A 172 6.16 -0.34 22.26
CA PRO A 172 6.99 0.81 21.91
C PRO A 172 8.30 0.90 22.73
N GLY A 173 8.34 0.27 23.91
CA GLY A 173 9.51 0.33 24.79
C GLY A 173 9.97 1.77 25.07
N SER A 174 11.26 2.02 25.03
CA SER A 174 11.85 3.33 25.32
C SER A 174 11.48 4.45 24.34
N VAL A 175 10.98 4.13 23.15
CA VAL A 175 10.49 5.15 22.21
C VAL A 175 9.31 5.91 22.80
N PHE A 176 8.49 5.27 23.64
CA PHE A 176 7.37 5.90 24.32
C PHE A 176 7.77 7.00 25.29
N LYS A 177 9.05 7.04 25.72
CA LYS A 177 9.57 8.11 26.59
C LYS A 177 9.46 9.50 25.95
N LEU A 178 9.46 9.59 24.62
CA LEU A 178 9.22 10.86 23.92
C LEU A 178 7.82 11.39 24.20
N VAL A 179 6.81 10.51 24.16
CA VAL A 179 5.42 10.86 24.48
C VAL A 179 5.30 11.26 25.95
N THR A 180 5.94 10.49 26.86
CA THR A 180 5.94 10.78 28.29
C THR A 180 6.61 12.11 28.58
N ALA A 181 7.76 12.38 27.95
CA ALA A 181 8.48 13.64 28.13
C ALA A 181 7.67 14.83 27.61
N TYR A 182 7.06 14.71 26.44
CA TYR A 182 6.19 15.75 25.89
C TYR A 182 5.00 16.04 26.83
N SER A 183 4.32 14.98 27.28
CA SER A 183 3.20 15.12 28.24
C SER A 183 3.65 15.76 29.56
N ALA A 184 4.84 15.44 30.05
CA ALA A 184 5.37 16.06 31.27
C ALA A 184 5.65 17.56 31.05
N ILE A 185 6.22 17.94 29.93
CA ILE A 185 6.48 19.36 29.58
C ILE A 185 5.20 20.17 29.52
N GLU A 186 4.14 19.60 28.95
CA GLU A 186 2.85 20.28 28.77
C GLU A 186 2.03 20.38 30.07
N ASN A 187 2.18 19.42 31.00
CA ASN A 187 1.26 19.30 32.15
C ASN A 187 1.89 19.48 33.51
N ILE A 188 3.22 19.58 33.62
CA ILE A 188 3.92 19.73 34.90
C ILE A 188 4.61 21.09 34.93
N GLU A 189 4.15 21.96 35.83
CA GLU A 189 4.82 23.23 36.11
C GLU A 189 6.23 22.97 36.65
N ASP A 190 7.17 23.77 36.24
CA ASP A 190 8.58 23.74 36.70
C ASP A 190 9.30 22.41 36.41
N ILE A 191 8.88 21.64 35.39
CA ILE A 191 9.43 20.33 35.00
C ILE A 191 10.96 20.35 34.87
N TYR A 192 11.51 21.45 34.35
CA TYR A 192 12.96 21.65 34.14
C TYR A 192 13.75 21.86 35.42
N GLN A 193 13.07 22.15 36.52
CA GLN A 193 13.69 22.36 37.85
C GLN A 193 13.55 21.12 38.75
N ARG A 194 12.81 20.09 38.30
CA ARG A 194 12.57 18.87 39.09
C ARG A 194 13.64 17.83 38.81
N SER A 195 14.06 17.15 39.85
CA SER A 195 14.88 15.95 39.79
C SER A 195 14.01 14.72 40.03
N PHE A 196 14.19 13.70 39.21
CA PHE A 196 13.50 12.42 39.36
C PHE A 196 14.54 11.36 39.75
N TYR A 197 14.30 10.67 40.85
CA TYR A 197 15.18 9.61 41.39
C TYR A 197 14.56 8.24 41.16
#